data_a2510f5a5b12a96e55fe52f9daf6c3bc
#
_entry.id   a2510f5a5b12a96e55fe52f9daf6c3bc
#
_cell.length_a   1.000
_cell.length_b   1.000
_cell.length_c   1.000
_cell.angle_alpha   90.00
_cell.angle_beta   90.00
_cell.angle_gamma   90.00
#
_symmetry.space_group_name_H-M   'P 1'
#
loop_
_entity.id
_entity.type
_entity.pdbx_description
1 polymer ?
#
loop_
_entity_poly.entity_id
_entity_poly.type
_entity_poly.pdbx_seq_one_letter_code
_entity_poly.pdbx_strand_id
1 'polypeptide(L)'
;MNKYKIIALLLILALSVCSLAACGNSATPGEKNDKLISETPDDLDIVDDELKKGAEEVTAITGATDINGKVTDSTGIIDKAGHRIYSTGLKDSYSKTIYTTGKKDSKGNILYTKNEVDTFGDMIYYTGKIKDGKLELEQTNETPDYSSNKTPTTKVSSAKITTSTTVGIDKPSKKKIEDVKCEYTKYFGGTGLDAFRDIIGCKDGGFIAAGISASKDGDYKGVSGEWDGQHTSLVKYSADGKVQWKYIIGGDDSININDVIELKDGTIVAAGYTSATSGDVVKKASINSAFVIRLKADGTFMWKYVFPSDSSSTGEYISSLAATPDGGFVAGGKAISESGFFTGTQKGGTKAFIFKFDKNGNIKWRKVLHGSKSNNISALAVTSDGDIYATCVTMSSDEDFSGIRFNKIQAANTVLLKLNKKGNLDWAEYLQGSGLSEYNALAATDDGGCVVGGTFTIYKRADGIYTMNYGKRDGYVLRYNSKGQVCWSRLIGGADNDSVMGIVCIEGGYAVVGQSKSATEDFQGYKVGGGEDGYILYLNDEGKTTSTIRLNGEQDDGVMDVAVLGDGSIAIAGWTKSNEQAFNGSKANKQYMGYVSRYTATVK
;
A
#
# COMPACT_ATOMS: atom_id res chain seq x y z
N MET A 1 -33.59 19.84 -0.65
CA MET A 1 -32.42 19.07 -0.14
C MET A 1 -31.27 19.30 -1.09
N ASN A 2 -30.22 19.90 -0.62
CA ASN A 2 -29.14 20.48 -1.42
C ASN A 2 -28.26 19.38 -2.05
N LYS A 3 -27.97 19.49 -3.36
CA LYS A 3 -27.11 18.58 -4.14
C LYS A 3 -25.71 18.36 -3.52
N TYR A 4 -25.26 19.26 -2.65
CA TYR A 4 -23.97 19.19 -1.97
C TYR A 4 -23.89 18.16 -0.82
N LYS A 5 -25.02 17.76 -0.21
CA LYS A 5 -25.04 16.72 0.85
C LYS A 5 -24.85 15.30 0.33
N ILE A 6 -25.14 15.06 -0.96
CA ILE A 6 -24.94 13.74 -1.60
C ILE A 6 -23.47 13.55 -2.02
N ILE A 7 -22.78 14.65 -2.34
CA ILE A 7 -21.38 14.61 -2.76
C ILE A 7 -20.45 14.32 -1.58
N ALA A 8 -20.74 14.86 -0.39
CA ALA A 8 -19.92 14.60 0.80
C ALA A 8 -20.05 13.16 1.32
N LEU A 9 -21.23 12.54 1.21
CA LEU A 9 -21.45 11.15 1.60
C LEU A 9 -20.77 10.15 0.64
N LEU A 10 -20.71 10.50 -0.65
CA LEU A 10 -20.01 9.73 -1.68
C LEU A 10 -18.49 9.82 -1.55
N LEU A 11 -17.94 10.91 -0.99
CA LEU A 11 -16.49 11.07 -0.81
C LEU A 11 -15.94 10.26 0.37
N ILE A 12 -16.72 10.00 1.40
CA ILE A 12 -16.29 9.17 2.55
C ILE A 12 -16.33 7.69 2.18
N LEU A 13 -17.29 7.26 1.36
CA LEU A 13 -17.31 5.93 0.75
C LEU A 13 -16.33 5.79 -0.42
N ALA A 14 -15.98 6.89 -1.10
CA ALA A 14 -15.11 6.87 -2.26
C ALA A 14 -13.62 6.75 -1.92
N LEU A 15 -13.20 6.98 -0.68
CA LEU A 15 -11.79 6.80 -0.26
C LEU A 15 -11.47 5.36 0.09
N SER A 16 -12.47 4.50 0.30
CA SER A 16 -12.32 3.04 0.23
C SER A 16 -12.64 2.46 -1.16
N VAL A 17 -13.16 3.26 -2.11
CA VAL A 17 -13.67 2.77 -3.41
C VAL A 17 -13.09 3.53 -4.61
N CYS A 18 -12.30 4.59 -4.44
CA CYS A 18 -11.74 5.36 -5.56
C CYS A 18 -10.52 4.70 -6.24
N SER A 19 -10.65 3.44 -6.67
CA SER A 19 -9.79 2.88 -7.71
C SER A 19 -10.54 2.40 -8.96
N LEU A 20 -11.85 2.57 -9.04
CA LEU A 20 -12.66 1.99 -10.12
C LEU A 20 -13.67 2.98 -10.67
N ALA A 21 -13.28 3.83 -11.60
CA ALA A 21 -14.07 4.24 -12.77
C ALA A 21 -13.42 5.41 -13.49
N ALA A 22 -12.87 5.16 -14.64
CA ALA A 22 -13.01 5.99 -15.83
C ALA A 22 -12.29 5.34 -17.02
N CYS A 23 -13.02 4.59 -17.82
CA CYS A 23 -12.73 4.41 -19.22
C CYS A 23 -13.94 4.88 -20.00
N GLY A 24 -13.79 5.94 -20.77
CA GLY A 24 -14.79 6.43 -21.72
C GLY A 24 -14.16 7.41 -22.69
N ASN A 25 -14.04 6.96 -23.93
CA ASN A 25 -13.48 7.66 -25.09
C ASN A 25 -14.15 8.99 -25.42
N SER A 26 -13.37 9.97 -25.91
CA SER A 26 -13.54 10.47 -27.29
C SER A 26 -12.55 11.60 -27.61
N ALA A 27 -12.19 11.63 -28.93
CA ALA A 27 -11.12 12.38 -29.56
C ALA A 27 -11.49 13.84 -29.92
N THR A 28 -10.60 14.68 -30.01
CA THR A 28 -9.68 15.38 -30.94
C THR A 28 -9.93 16.88 -31.07
N PRO A 29 -9.18 17.71 -31.86
CA PRO A 29 -7.83 18.24 -31.58
C PRO A 29 -7.74 19.79 -31.71
N GLY A 30 -6.58 20.38 -31.41
CA GLY A 30 -6.25 21.71 -31.99
C GLY A 30 -5.36 22.66 -31.21
N GLU A 31 -4.12 22.70 -31.66
CA GLU A 31 -3.22 23.85 -31.91
C GLU A 31 -2.65 24.77 -30.81
N LYS A 32 -1.31 24.71 -30.80
CA LYS A 32 -0.23 25.75 -30.84
C LYS A 32 0.12 26.60 -29.61
N ASN A 33 1.40 26.37 -29.27
CA ASN A 33 2.46 27.34 -28.92
C ASN A 33 2.21 28.34 -27.79
N ASP A 34 3.01 28.20 -26.72
CA ASP A 34 4.02 29.21 -26.44
C ASP A 34 5.06 28.72 -25.41
N LYS A 35 6.29 29.18 -25.62
CA LYS A 35 7.51 28.91 -24.87
C LYS A 35 7.38 29.42 -23.43
N LEU A 36 7.65 28.57 -22.45
CA LEU A 36 8.05 28.98 -21.13
C LEU A 36 9.39 28.35 -20.75
N ILE A 37 10.29 29.22 -20.36
CA ILE A 37 11.68 29.01 -20.01
C ILE A 37 11.75 28.09 -18.79
N SER A 38 12.50 26.98 -18.93
CA SER A 38 12.84 26.07 -17.82
C SER A 38 14.03 26.64 -17.05
N GLU A 39 13.84 27.06 -15.82
CA GLU A 39 14.93 27.09 -14.85
C GLU A 39 14.92 25.75 -14.11
N THR A 40 15.89 24.91 -14.45
CA THR A 40 16.26 23.72 -13.65
C THR A 40 17.22 24.17 -12.57
N PRO A 41 17.05 23.74 -11.31
CA PRO A 41 18.10 23.92 -10.31
C PRO A 41 19.27 22.99 -10.62
N ASP A 42 20.46 23.53 -10.70
CA ASP A 42 21.74 22.87 -11.01
C ASP A 42 22.23 21.83 -9.98
N ASP A 43 21.44 21.51 -8.95
CA ASP A 43 21.82 20.57 -7.88
C ASP A 43 21.38 19.11 -8.10
N LEU A 44 20.84 18.77 -9.28
CA LEU A 44 20.36 17.39 -9.59
C LEU A 44 21.43 16.52 -10.27
N ASP A 45 22.56 17.07 -10.70
CA ASP A 45 23.61 16.33 -11.39
C ASP A 45 24.40 15.34 -10.49
N ILE A 46 24.41 15.56 -9.16
CA ILE A 46 25.12 14.68 -8.21
C ILE A 46 24.37 13.37 -7.97
N VAL A 47 23.05 13.35 -8.14
CA VAL A 47 22.20 12.16 -7.91
C VAL A 47 22.30 11.17 -9.08
N ASP A 48 22.55 11.67 -10.29
CA ASP A 48 22.58 10.82 -11.49
C ASP A 48 23.87 9.96 -11.59
N ASP A 49 25.01 10.41 -11.06
CA ASP A 49 26.26 9.63 -11.12
C ASP A 49 26.32 8.52 -10.07
N GLU A 50 25.73 8.70 -8.89
CA GLU A 50 25.59 7.59 -7.92
C GLU A 50 24.49 6.60 -8.33
N LEU A 51 23.44 7.04 -9.02
CA LEU A 51 22.41 6.17 -9.59
C LEU A 51 22.96 5.36 -10.78
N LYS A 52 23.84 5.92 -11.59
CA LYS A 52 24.53 5.17 -12.65
C LYS A 52 25.45 4.08 -12.10
N LYS A 53 26.15 4.32 -10.98
CA LYS A 53 26.94 3.29 -10.28
C LYS A 53 26.07 2.18 -9.69
N GLY A 54 24.91 2.51 -9.11
CA GLY A 54 23.95 1.52 -8.62
C GLY A 54 23.25 0.73 -9.74
N ALA A 55 23.03 1.35 -10.90
CA ALA A 55 22.48 0.67 -12.08
C ALA A 55 23.50 -0.28 -12.73
N GLU A 56 24.78 0.04 -12.74
CA GLU A 56 25.84 -0.85 -13.25
C GLU A 56 26.05 -2.11 -12.38
N GLU A 57 25.83 -2.06 -11.07
CA GLU A 57 25.83 -3.26 -10.21
C GLU A 57 24.59 -4.16 -10.38
N VAL A 58 23.47 -3.63 -10.88
CA VAL A 58 22.23 -4.39 -11.15
C VAL A 58 22.23 -5.01 -12.55
N THR A 59 23.08 -4.54 -13.47
CA THR A 59 23.17 -5.05 -14.85
C THR A 59 24.01 -6.32 -15.02
N ALA A 60 24.52 -6.92 -13.98
CA ALA A 60 25.17 -8.23 -14.04
C ALA A 60 24.16 -9.40 -14.00
N ILE A 61 23.03 -9.31 -14.69
CA ILE A 61 22.27 -10.49 -15.09
C ILE A 61 22.99 -11.00 -16.34
N THR A 62 23.80 -12.03 -16.20
CA THR A 62 24.42 -12.72 -17.33
C THR A 62 23.31 -13.14 -18.30
N GLY A 63 23.27 -12.55 -19.48
CA GLY A 63 22.40 -12.98 -20.56
C GLY A 63 22.62 -14.48 -20.84
N ALA A 64 21.59 -15.15 -21.37
CA ALA A 64 21.71 -16.56 -21.73
C ALA A 64 22.79 -16.71 -22.81
N THR A 65 23.54 -17.82 -22.74
CA THR A 65 24.51 -18.15 -23.80
C THR A 65 23.82 -18.85 -24.96
N ASP A 66 24.24 -18.48 -26.17
CA ASP A 66 23.83 -19.18 -27.38
C ASP A 66 24.67 -20.49 -27.57
N ILE A 67 24.37 -21.20 -28.65
CA ILE A 67 25.07 -22.47 -29.00
C ILE A 67 26.58 -22.34 -29.16
N ASN A 68 27.07 -21.13 -29.41
CA ASN A 68 28.52 -20.84 -29.54
C ASN A 68 29.15 -20.39 -28.21
N GLY A 69 28.40 -20.40 -27.11
CA GLY A 69 28.84 -19.90 -25.81
C GLY A 69 28.90 -18.37 -25.71
N LYS A 70 28.37 -17.65 -26.70
CA LYS A 70 28.29 -16.19 -26.68
C LYS A 70 27.17 -15.72 -25.79
N VAL A 71 27.46 -14.78 -24.89
CA VAL A 71 26.43 -14.13 -24.08
C VAL A 71 25.56 -13.24 -24.99
N THR A 72 24.27 -13.43 -24.94
CA THR A 72 23.27 -12.65 -25.69
C THR A 72 22.94 -11.33 -24.98
N ASP A 73 22.02 -10.56 -25.52
CA ASP A 73 21.56 -9.32 -24.90
C ASP A 73 21.12 -9.58 -23.43
N SER A 74 21.74 -8.87 -22.51
CA SER A 74 21.50 -9.05 -21.06
C SER A 74 20.12 -8.61 -20.61
N THR A 75 19.41 -7.77 -21.37
CA THR A 75 18.09 -7.28 -21.00
C THR A 75 16.97 -8.25 -21.36
N GLY A 76 17.10 -8.98 -22.48
CA GLY A 76 16.08 -9.89 -23.00
C GLY A 76 14.75 -9.19 -23.25
N ILE A 77 13.78 -9.92 -23.77
CA ILE A 77 12.37 -9.53 -23.87
C ILE A 77 11.51 -10.57 -23.17
N ILE A 78 10.25 -10.24 -22.88
CA ILE A 78 9.27 -11.19 -22.39
C ILE A 78 8.53 -11.78 -23.59
N ASP A 79 8.47 -13.11 -23.68
CA ASP A 79 7.73 -13.81 -24.73
C ASP A 79 6.21 -13.81 -24.47
N LYS A 80 5.45 -14.36 -25.40
CA LYS A 80 3.99 -14.43 -25.29
C LYS A 80 3.49 -15.31 -24.12
N ALA A 81 4.35 -16.15 -23.56
CA ALA A 81 4.05 -16.98 -22.38
C ALA A 81 4.54 -16.35 -21.06
N GLY A 82 5.14 -15.16 -21.10
CA GLY A 82 5.63 -14.44 -19.92
C GLY A 82 7.04 -14.84 -19.47
N HIS A 83 7.81 -15.56 -20.30
CA HIS A 83 9.17 -15.94 -19.98
C HIS A 83 10.19 -15.03 -20.64
N ARG A 84 11.32 -14.80 -19.97
CA ARG A 84 12.39 -13.99 -20.53
C ARG A 84 13.17 -14.77 -21.60
N ILE A 85 13.27 -14.18 -22.79
CA ILE A 85 14.03 -14.68 -23.93
C ILE A 85 15.01 -13.61 -24.41
N TYR A 86 16.09 -14.03 -25.04
CA TYR A 86 17.21 -13.14 -25.39
C TYR A 86 17.47 -13.20 -26.89
N SER A 87 17.66 -12.05 -27.54
CA SER A 87 17.95 -11.98 -28.96
C SER A 87 19.31 -12.64 -29.25
N THR A 88 19.33 -13.56 -30.20
CA THR A 88 20.57 -14.14 -30.69
C THR A 88 21.29 -13.25 -31.73
N GLY A 89 20.65 -12.17 -32.17
CA GLY A 89 21.10 -11.37 -33.31
C GLY A 89 20.89 -12.06 -34.67
N LEU A 90 20.38 -13.29 -34.69
CA LEU A 90 20.13 -14.06 -35.92
C LEU A 90 18.67 -13.91 -36.35
N LYS A 91 18.46 -14.10 -37.67
CA LYS A 91 17.12 -14.14 -38.27
C LYS A 91 16.96 -15.43 -39.07
N ASP A 92 15.72 -15.92 -39.13
CA ASP A 92 15.39 -17.05 -40.00
C ASP A 92 15.27 -16.62 -41.49
N SER A 93 14.96 -17.57 -42.36
CA SER A 93 14.77 -17.34 -43.79
C SER A 93 13.64 -16.36 -44.12
N TYR A 94 12.72 -16.09 -43.20
CA TYR A 94 11.61 -15.15 -43.31
C TYR A 94 11.89 -13.83 -42.58
N SER A 95 13.17 -13.55 -42.21
CA SER A 95 13.60 -12.34 -41.51
C SER A 95 13.05 -12.20 -40.08
N LYS A 96 12.48 -13.27 -39.48
CA LYS A 96 12.03 -13.27 -38.07
C LYS A 96 13.23 -13.41 -37.14
N THR A 97 13.25 -12.65 -36.07
CA THR A 97 14.31 -12.69 -35.06
C THR A 97 14.24 -14.03 -34.29
N ILE A 98 15.39 -14.66 -34.12
CA ILE A 98 15.56 -15.88 -33.33
C ILE A 98 16.00 -15.48 -31.93
N TYR A 99 15.29 -15.97 -30.91
CA TYR A 99 15.58 -15.76 -29.51
C TYR A 99 16.05 -17.08 -28.88
N THR A 100 16.99 -17.00 -27.91
CA THR A 100 17.30 -18.13 -27.04
C THR A 100 16.51 -18.02 -25.75
N THR A 101 16.01 -19.16 -25.27
CA THR A 101 15.37 -19.23 -23.94
C THR A 101 16.40 -19.31 -22.81
N GLY A 102 17.68 -19.57 -23.11
CA GLY A 102 18.72 -19.87 -22.14
C GLY A 102 18.55 -21.23 -21.43
N LYS A 103 17.55 -22.02 -21.84
CA LYS A 103 17.22 -23.33 -21.28
C LYS A 103 17.58 -24.44 -22.27
N LYS A 104 17.73 -25.65 -21.73
CA LYS A 104 18.05 -26.84 -22.49
C LYS A 104 16.89 -27.83 -22.46
N ASP A 105 16.77 -28.64 -23.53
CA ASP A 105 15.88 -29.79 -23.57
C ASP A 105 16.43 -30.96 -22.72
N SER A 106 15.68 -32.06 -22.66
CA SER A 106 16.06 -33.28 -21.95
C SER A 106 17.36 -33.91 -22.46
N LYS A 107 17.79 -33.57 -23.68
CA LYS A 107 19.01 -34.05 -24.34
C LYS A 107 20.20 -33.08 -24.21
N GLY A 108 19.99 -31.93 -23.55
CA GLY A 108 20.99 -30.90 -23.34
C GLY A 108 21.14 -29.90 -24.47
N ASN A 109 20.28 -29.89 -25.49
CA ASN A 109 20.28 -28.89 -26.56
C ASN A 109 19.63 -27.59 -26.10
N ILE A 110 20.17 -26.44 -26.53
CA ILE A 110 19.56 -25.13 -26.21
C ILE A 110 18.24 -25.00 -26.95
N LEU A 111 17.22 -24.53 -26.22
CA LEU A 111 15.89 -24.22 -26.77
C LEU A 111 15.81 -22.79 -27.25
N TYR A 112 15.30 -22.63 -28.48
CA TYR A 112 15.07 -21.36 -29.14
C TYR A 112 13.58 -21.13 -29.37
N THR A 113 13.18 -19.89 -29.63
CA THR A 113 11.82 -19.53 -30.04
C THR A 113 11.87 -18.34 -31.01
N LYS A 114 10.84 -18.19 -31.82
CA LYS A 114 10.59 -17.00 -32.65
C LYS A 114 9.52 -16.10 -32.03
N ASN A 115 9.18 -16.34 -30.76
CA ASN A 115 8.10 -15.71 -30.04
C ASN A 115 6.72 -15.92 -30.73
N GLU A 116 6.47 -17.14 -31.19
CA GLU A 116 5.27 -17.57 -31.86
C GLU A 116 4.49 -18.55 -30.98
N VAL A 117 3.18 -18.60 -31.15
CA VAL A 117 2.30 -19.56 -30.50
C VAL A 117 1.60 -20.41 -31.57
N ASP A 118 1.24 -21.64 -31.21
CA ASP A 118 0.44 -22.51 -32.05
C ASP A 118 -1.05 -22.12 -32.03
N THR A 119 -1.88 -22.93 -32.68
CA THR A 119 -3.34 -22.71 -32.76
C THR A 119 -4.06 -22.83 -31.42
N PHE A 120 -3.42 -23.39 -30.40
CA PHE A 120 -3.93 -23.54 -29.03
C PHE A 120 -3.43 -22.40 -28.10
N GLY A 121 -2.50 -21.57 -28.58
CA GLY A 121 -1.90 -20.48 -27.81
C GLY A 121 -0.62 -20.90 -27.05
N ASP A 122 -0.11 -22.11 -27.28
CA ASP A 122 1.12 -22.60 -26.67
C ASP A 122 2.35 -22.12 -27.43
N MET A 123 3.43 -21.77 -26.71
CA MET A 123 4.68 -21.28 -27.31
C MET A 123 5.35 -22.37 -28.15
N ILE A 124 5.80 -21.99 -29.36
CA ILE A 124 6.53 -22.89 -30.26
C ILE A 124 8.03 -22.77 -29.95
N TYR A 125 8.64 -23.93 -29.64
CA TYR A 125 10.07 -24.03 -29.37
C TYR A 125 10.82 -24.84 -30.44
N TYR A 126 12.12 -24.58 -30.54
CA TYR A 126 13.01 -25.18 -31.52
C TYR A 126 14.32 -25.62 -30.85
N THR A 127 14.88 -26.71 -31.30
CA THR A 127 16.29 -27.02 -31.08
C THR A 127 17.14 -26.47 -32.20
N GLY A 128 18.39 -26.06 -31.90
CA GLY A 128 19.29 -25.48 -32.88
C GLY A 128 20.51 -26.36 -33.14
N LYS A 129 20.91 -26.49 -34.41
CA LYS A 129 22.17 -27.10 -34.82
C LYS A 129 22.91 -26.14 -35.74
N ILE A 130 24.22 -26.02 -35.60
CA ILE A 130 25.02 -25.28 -36.55
C ILE A 130 25.44 -26.19 -37.70
N LYS A 131 25.04 -25.80 -38.91
CA LYS A 131 25.43 -26.44 -40.14
C LYS A 131 25.95 -25.38 -41.09
N ASP A 132 27.15 -25.55 -41.62
CA ASP A 132 27.82 -24.63 -42.52
C ASP A 132 27.87 -23.17 -41.98
N GLY A 133 28.09 -23.01 -40.66
CA GLY A 133 28.15 -21.71 -39.96
C GLY A 133 26.78 -21.01 -39.75
N LYS A 134 25.68 -21.68 -40.08
CA LYS A 134 24.33 -21.16 -39.89
C LYS A 134 23.56 -21.96 -38.84
N LEU A 135 22.76 -21.29 -38.04
CA LEU A 135 21.85 -21.92 -37.09
C LEU A 135 20.59 -22.45 -37.82
N GLU A 136 20.51 -23.78 -37.94
CA GLU A 136 19.29 -24.46 -38.42
C GLU A 136 18.41 -24.82 -37.23
N LEU A 137 17.13 -24.45 -37.30
CA LEU A 137 16.12 -24.68 -36.25
C LEU A 137 15.22 -25.85 -36.63
N GLU A 138 15.06 -26.79 -35.72
CA GLU A 138 14.12 -27.90 -35.81
C GLU A 138 13.08 -27.75 -34.70
N GLN A 139 11.79 -27.72 -35.06
CA GLN A 139 10.71 -27.59 -34.07
C GLN A 139 10.70 -28.79 -33.14
N THR A 140 10.49 -28.53 -31.86
CA THR A 140 10.43 -29.56 -30.80
C THR A 140 9.17 -29.41 -29.98
N ASN A 141 8.67 -30.52 -29.45
CA ASN A 141 7.57 -30.56 -28.49
C ASN A 141 8.06 -30.41 -27.04
N GLU A 142 9.37 -30.35 -26.83
CA GLU A 142 9.93 -30.11 -25.50
C GLU A 142 9.79 -28.63 -25.13
N THR A 143 9.36 -28.39 -23.92
CA THR A 143 9.22 -27.05 -23.35
C THR A 143 10.38 -26.74 -22.39
N PRO A 144 10.85 -25.47 -22.33
CA PRO A 144 11.88 -25.11 -21.39
C PRO A 144 11.47 -25.32 -19.94
N ASP A 145 12.33 -25.95 -19.15
CA ASP A 145 12.13 -26.04 -17.70
C ASP A 145 12.58 -24.74 -17.05
N TYR A 146 11.61 -23.92 -16.65
CA TYR A 146 11.83 -22.69 -15.89
C TYR A 146 11.81 -22.90 -14.37
N SER A 147 11.60 -24.14 -13.89
CA SER A 147 11.49 -24.43 -12.44
C SER A 147 12.85 -24.33 -11.73
N SER A 148 13.97 -24.47 -12.45
CA SER A 148 15.31 -24.53 -11.89
C SER A 148 16.10 -23.19 -11.87
N ASN A 149 15.52 -22.09 -12.33
CA ASN A 149 16.20 -20.79 -12.31
C ASN A 149 16.20 -20.18 -10.92
N LYS A 150 17.35 -20.21 -10.26
CA LYS A 150 17.71 -19.35 -9.11
C LYS A 150 18.06 -17.91 -9.53
N THR A 151 17.55 -17.41 -10.63
CA THR A 151 17.49 -15.97 -10.87
C THR A 151 16.30 -15.47 -10.06
N PRO A 152 16.37 -14.32 -9.36
CA PRO A 152 15.21 -13.78 -8.69
C PRO A 152 14.23 -13.26 -9.74
N THR A 153 13.61 -14.16 -10.49
CA THR A 153 12.32 -13.88 -11.08
C THR A 153 11.38 -13.74 -9.91
N THR A 154 10.75 -12.61 -9.79
CA THR A 154 9.66 -12.35 -8.87
C THR A 154 8.61 -13.46 -9.06
N LYS A 155 8.81 -14.61 -8.42
CA LYS A 155 7.73 -15.59 -8.31
C LYS A 155 6.81 -15.03 -7.25
N VAL A 156 5.76 -14.38 -7.70
CA VAL A 156 4.58 -14.21 -6.86
C VAL A 156 4.03 -15.61 -6.65
N SER A 157 4.35 -16.21 -5.51
CA SER A 157 3.75 -17.48 -5.17
C SER A 157 2.33 -17.20 -4.72
N SER A 158 1.37 -17.92 -5.29
CA SER A 158 0.00 -17.87 -4.82
C SER A 158 -0.08 -18.60 -3.48
N ALA A 159 -0.11 -17.85 -2.37
CA ALA A 159 -0.55 -18.45 -1.12
C ALA A 159 -1.99 -18.94 -1.34
N LYS A 160 -2.15 -20.25 -1.52
CA LYS A 160 -3.49 -20.84 -1.44
C LYS A 160 -3.95 -20.67 0.00
N ILE A 161 -5.06 -19.98 0.20
CA ILE A 161 -5.88 -20.14 1.41
C ILE A 161 -6.62 -21.51 1.26
N THR A 162 -5.89 -22.55 1.06
CA THR A 162 -6.28 -23.90 1.40
C THR A 162 -5.56 -24.17 2.69
N THR A 163 -6.15 -24.90 3.61
CA THR A 163 -5.55 -25.52 4.79
C THR A 163 -4.07 -25.90 4.58
N SER A 164 -3.24 -24.91 4.21
CA SER A 164 -1.81 -25.06 4.09
C SER A 164 -1.27 -25.15 5.50
N THR A 165 -0.41 -26.08 5.74
CA THR A 165 0.37 -26.22 6.95
C THR A 165 0.93 -24.85 7.34
N THR A 166 0.20 -24.16 8.23
CA THR A 166 0.71 -22.95 8.86
C THR A 166 1.96 -23.34 9.64
N VAL A 167 3.06 -22.66 9.37
CA VAL A 167 4.25 -22.80 10.22
C VAL A 167 3.96 -21.96 11.47
N GLY A 168 3.79 -22.57 12.62
CA GLY A 168 3.59 -21.83 13.86
C GLY A 168 4.68 -20.77 14.09
N ILE A 169 4.44 -19.86 15.00
CA ILE A 169 5.47 -18.93 15.49
C ILE A 169 6.50 -19.73 16.27
N ASP A 170 7.79 -19.60 15.96
CA ASP A 170 8.87 -20.38 16.59
C ASP A 170 8.92 -20.26 18.12
N LYS A 171 8.52 -19.12 18.66
CA LYS A 171 8.45 -18.86 20.11
C LYS A 171 7.27 -17.94 20.42
N PRO A 172 6.03 -18.45 20.47
CA PRO A 172 4.89 -17.63 20.86
C PRO A 172 5.07 -17.14 22.31
N SER A 173 4.71 -15.90 22.55
CA SER A 173 4.66 -15.37 23.91
C SER A 173 3.62 -16.14 24.72
N LYS A 174 3.94 -16.47 25.98
CA LYS A 174 2.96 -17.01 26.92
C LYS A 174 2.13 -15.93 27.60
N LYS A 175 2.42 -14.67 27.28
CA LYS A 175 1.76 -13.51 27.89
C LYS A 175 0.32 -13.40 27.44
N LYS A 176 -0.56 -13.03 28.38
CA LYS A 176 -1.99 -12.82 28.13
C LYS A 176 -2.34 -11.36 28.34
N ILE A 177 -3.12 -10.82 27.44
CA ILE A 177 -3.68 -9.48 27.54
C ILE A 177 -5.00 -9.57 28.29
N GLU A 178 -5.08 -8.89 29.44
CA GLU A 178 -6.25 -8.89 30.31
C GLU A 178 -6.56 -7.45 30.79
N ASP A 179 -7.70 -7.26 31.44
CA ASP A 179 -8.09 -6.02 32.13
C ASP A 179 -7.92 -4.75 31.27
N VAL A 180 -8.44 -4.78 30.03
CA VAL A 180 -8.36 -3.65 29.13
C VAL A 180 -9.27 -2.52 29.61
N LYS A 181 -8.74 -1.30 29.72
CA LYS A 181 -9.43 -0.14 30.25
C LYS A 181 -9.24 1.08 29.35
N CYS A 182 -10.35 1.79 29.05
CA CYS A 182 -10.28 3.12 28.47
C CYS A 182 -9.90 4.14 29.53
N GLU A 183 -8.79 4.84 29.36
CA GLU A 183 -8.32 5.86 30.29
C GLU A 183 -9.02 7.20 30.02
N TYR A 184 -9.22 7.55 28.75
CA TYR A 184 -9.95 8.73 28.32
C TYR A 184 -10.31 8.67 26.84
N THR A 185 -11.33 9.44 26.48
CA THR A 185 -11.66 9.84 25.10
C THR A 185 -11.59 11.36 25.01
N LYS A 186 -11.00 11.90 23.96
CA LYS A 186 -10.91 13.32 23.63
C LYS A 186 -11.49 13.56 22.25
N TYR A 187 -12.22 14.65 22.11
CA TYR A 187 -12.85 15.06 20.87
C TYR A 187 -12.14 16.28 20.30
N PHE A 188 -12.11 16.38 18.99
CA PHE A 188 -11.48 17.47 18.28
C PHE A 188 -12.28 17.78 17.01
N GLY A 189 -12.80 18.99 16.91
CA GLY A 189 -13.63 19.38 15.77
C GLY A 189 -14.42 20.66 16.01
N GLY A 190 -15.35 20.89 15.09
CA GLY A 190 -16.30 21.99 15.11
C GLY A 190 -17.69 21.58 14.63
N THR A 191 -18.38 22.47 13.90
CA THR A 191 -19.71 22.19 13.38
C THR A 191 -19.74 21.50 12.01
N GLY A 192 -18.58 21.36 11.34
CA GLY A 192 -18.42 20.68 10.07
C GLY A 192 -18.20 19.17 10.21
N LEU A 193 -17.69 18.56 9.14
CA LEU A 193 -17.24 17.18 9.14
C LEU A 193 -15.80 17.13 9.65
N ASP A 194 -15.56 16.41 10.74
CA ASP A 194 -14.25 16.24 11.33
C ASP A 194 -13.98 14.75 11.56
N ALA A 195 -12.80 14.27 11.15
CA ALA A 195 -12.41 12.87 11.31
C ALA A 195 -10.91 12.75 11.42
N PHE A 196 -10.43 11.99 12.39
CA PHE A 196 -9.06 11.49 12.37
C PHE A 196 -8.98 10.20 11.54
N ARG A 197 -7.88 10.04 10.81
CA ARG A 197 -7.66 8.92 9.90
C ARG A 197 -6.41 8.11 10.21
N ASP A 198 -5.44 8.76 10.86
CA ASP A 198 -4.16 8.16 11.17
C ASP A 198 -3.70 8.62 12.55
N ILE A 199 -2.92 7.79 13.23
CA ILE A 199 -2.38 8.08 14.57
C ILE A 199 -1.03 7.39 14.77
N ILE A 200 -0.06 8.12 15.34
CA ILE A 200 1.23 7.58 15.72
C ILE A 200 1.55 7.85 17.19
N GLY A 201 2.19 6.88 17.85
CA GLY A 201 2.84 7.10 19.13
C GLY A 201 4.15 7.88 18.95
N CYS A 202 4.43 8.80 19.87
CA CYS A 202 5.65 9.60 19.87
C CYS A 202 6.59 9.20 20.99
N LYS A 203 7.88 9.43 20.80
CA LYS A 203 8.94 9.10 21.78
C LYS A 203 8.82 9.80 23.13
N ASP A 204 8.14 10.93 23.18
CA ASP A 204 7.85 11.67 24.42
C ASP A 204 6.69 11.06 25.23
N GLY A 205 6.15 9.91 24.77
CA GLY A 205 5.02 9.22 25.39
C GLY A 205 3.66 9.76 24.99
N GLY A 206 3.60 10.87 24.23
CA GLY A 206 2.38 11.40 23.61
C GLY A 206 2.10 10.73 22.25
N PHE A 207 1.20 11.33 21.47
CA PHE A 207 0.83 10.83 20.15
C PHE A 207 0.39 11.98 19.23
N ILE A 208 0.42 11.73 17.91
CA ILE A 208 -0.07 12.65 16.90
C ILE A 208 -1.22 11.97 16.17
N ALA A 209 -2.35 12.65 16.04
CA ALA A 209 -3.46 12.26 15.19
C ALA A 209 -3.49 13.16 13.94
N ALA A 210 -3.65 12.54 12.77
CA ALA A 210 -3.82 13.21 11.49
C ALA A 210 -5.26 13.06 11.00
N GLY A 211 -5.83 14.13 10.45
CA GLY A 211 -7.23 14.07 10.02
C GLY A 211 -7.64 15.18 9.09
N ILE A 212 -8.91 15.12 8.71
CA ILE A 212 -9.56 16.07 7.82
C ILE A 212 -10.63 16.85 8.57
N SER A 213 -10.87 18.07 8.13
CA SER A 213 -11.93 18.91 8.69
C SER A 213 -12.59 19.79 7.62
N ALA A 214 -13.89 20.00 7.78
CA ALA A 214 -14.64 21.03 7.09
C ALA A 214 -15.14 22.12 8.04
N SER A 215 -14.64 22.13 9.29
CA SER A 215 -15.03 23.08 10.33
C SER A 215 -14.26 24.39 10.22
N LYS A 216 -14.94 25.51 10.48
CA LYS A 216 -14.36 26.87 10.60
C LYS A 216 -14.46 27.41 12.03
N ASP A 217 -14.97 26.60 12.94
CA ASP A 217 -15.21 26.94 14.35
C ASP A 217 -14.67 25.84 15.28
N GLY A 218 -15.03 25.91 16.57
CA GLY A 218 -14.56 24.94 17.56
C GLY A 218 -13.04 24.93 17.66
N ASP A 219 -12.44 23.76 17.54
CA ASP A 219 -10.98 23.58 17.59
C ASP A 219 -10.25 24.14 16.35
N TYR A 220 -10.98 24.42 15.28
CA TYR A 220 -10.48 25.03 14.04
C TYR A 220 -10.69 26.54 13.99
N LYS A 221 -11.22 27.16 15.07
CA LYS A 221 -11.41 28.62 15.13
C LYS A 221 -10.07 29.35 14.97
N GLY A 222 -10.07 30.36 14.09
CA GLY A 222 -8.88 31.20 13.81
C GLY A 222 -7.91 30.58 12.79
N VAL A 223 -8.27 29.48 12.16
CA VAL A 223 -7.57 29.01 10.95
C VAL A 223 -7.78 30.06 9.87
N SER A 224 -6.68 30.76 9.51
CA SER A 224 -6.73 31.84 8.53
C SER A 224 -6.81 31.29 7.10
N GLY A 225 -7.76 31.81 6.33
CA GLY A 225 -7.96 31.55 4.90
C GLY A 225 -9.44 31.51 4.54
N GLU A 226 -9.83 32.14 3.46
CA GLU A 226 -11.14 31.96 2.82
C GLU A 226 -11.13 30.60 2.08
N TRP A 227 -10.96 29.52 2.83
CA TRP A 227 -10.87 28.20 2.25
C TRP A 227 -12.26 27.57 2.22
N ASP A 228 -12.79 27.38 1.04
CA ASP A 228 -14.05 26.66 0.83
C ASP A 228 -13.84 25.13 0.79
N GLY A 229 -12.57 24.71 0.80
CA GLY A 229 -12.16 23.32 0.74
C GLY A 229 -12.06 22.62 2.09
N GLN A 230 -11.74 21.34 2.05
CA GLN A 230 -11.48 20.50 3.20
C GLN A 230 -10.03 20.74 3.67
N HIS A 231 -9.86 21.00 4.98
CA HIS A 231 -8.56 21.15 5.62
C HIS A 231 -8.02 19.81 6.09
N THR A 232 -6.72 19.75 6.28
CA THR A 232 -6.09 18.62 6.99
C THR A 232 -5.34 19.14 8.20
N SER A 233 -5.27 18.34 9.25
CA SER A 233 -4.64 18.74 10.51
C SER A 233 -3.77 17.63 11.08
N LEU A 234 -2.66 18.03 11.70
CA LEU A 234 -1.88 17.24 12.63
C LEU A 234 -2.10 17.81 14.03
N VAL A 235 -2.52 16.97 14.96
CA VAL A 235 -2.79 17.37 16.34
C VAL A 235 -1.93 16.52 17.27
N LYS A 236 -1.01 17.17 17.98
CA LYS A 236 -0.15 16.52 18.98
C LYS A 236 -0.81 16.55 20.33
N TYR A 237 -0.90 15.39 20.95
CA TYR A 237 -1.38 15.18 22.30
C TYR A 237 -0.24 14.73 23.22
N SER A 238 -0.26 15.17 24.47
CA SER A 238 0.52 14.56 25.55
C SER A 238 -0.08 13.22 25.96
N ALA A 239 0.66 12.42 26.73
CA ALA A 239 0.19 11.12 27.22
C ALA A 239 -1.13 11.18 28.02
N ASP A 240 -1.44 12.31 28.68
CA ASP A 240 -2.69 12.58 29.40
C ASP A 240 -3.81 13.16 28.51
N GLY A 241 -3.61 13.19 27.19
CA GLY A 241 -4.61 13.59 26.22
C GLY A 241 -4.85 15.09 26.09
N LYS A 242 -3.88 15.94 26.54
CA LYS A 242 -3.93 17.39 26.32
C LYS A 242 -3.31 17.74 24.99
N VAL A 243 -3.95 18.61 24.22
CA VAL A 243 -3.39 19.16 22.98
C VAL A 243 -2.16 20.00 23.32
N GLN A 244 -1.01 19.65 22.77
CA GLN A 244 0.25 20.38 22.91
C GLN A 244 0.42 21.39 21.77
N TRP A 245 0.15 20.97 20.54
CA TRP A 245 0.14 21.82 19.36
C TRP A 245 -0.79 21.25 18.28
N LYS A 246 -1.17 22.08 17.35
CA LYS A 246 -1.86 21.72 16.13
C LYS A 246 -1.21 22.40 14.93
N TYR A 247 -1.08 21.68 13.83
CA TYR A 247 -0.62 22.18 12.55
C TYR A 247 -1.72 21.93 11.51
N ILE A 248 -2.33 23.01 11.02
CA ILE A 248 -3.46 22.92 10.09
C ILE A 248 -2.97 23.36 8.72
N ILE A 249 -3.34 22.61 7.69
CA ILE A 249 -2.94 22.83 6.31
C ILE A 249 -4.22 22.99 5.50
N GLY A 250 -4.31 24.10 4.77
CA GLY A 250 -5.47 24.37 3.94
C GLY A 250 -5.14 25.05 2.63
N GLY A 251 -6.15 25.09 1.76
CA GLY A 251 -6.08 25.68 0.44
C GLY A 251 -7.48 25.87 -0.16
N ASP A 252 -7.53 26.33 -1.42
CA ASP A 252 -8.77 26.53 -2.17
C ASP A 252 -9.45 25.23 -2.59
N ASP A 253 -8.78 24.09 -2.45
CA ASP A 253 -9.29 22.75 -2.75
C ASP A 253 -8.70 21.73 -1.76
N SER A 254 -8.94 20.45 -1.97
CA SER A 254 -8.59 19.37 -1.05
C SER A 254 -7.08 19.24 -0.84
N ILE A 255 -6.67 19.24 0.42
CA ILE A 255 -5.36 18.81 0.88
C ILE A 255 -5.57 17.68 1.87
N ASN A 256 -4.99 16.50 1.60
CA ASN A 256 -5.16 15.33 2.43
C ASN A 256 -3.81 14.79 2.89
N ILE A 257 -3.64 14.61 4.19
CA ILE A 257 -2.60 13.76 4.76
C ILE A 257 -3.15 12.35 4.84
N ASN A 258 -2.41 11.39 4.30
CA ASN A 258 -2.78 9.98 4.33
C ASN A 258 -2.01 9.22 5.41
N ASP A 259 -0.81 9.69 5.78
CA ASP A 259 0.03 9.01 6.75
C ASP A 259 1.00 10.00 7.42
N VAL A 260 1.34 9.74 8.68
CA VAL A 260 2.29 10.52 9.49
C VAL A 260 3.23 9.60 10.25
N ILE A 261 4.50 9.98 10.38
CA ILE A 261 5.51 9.24 11.15
C ILE A 261 6.38 10.18 11.97
N GLU A 262 6.94 9.67 13.09
CA GLU A 262 8.03 10.32 13.82
C GLU A 262 9.36 9.69 13.44
N LEU A 263 10.33 10.50 13.02
CA LEU A 263 11.67 10.03 12.70
C LEU A 263 12.54 9.85 13.96
N LYS A 264 13.71 9.21 13.77
CA LYS A 264 14.64 8.93 14.87
C LYS A 264 15.09 10.18 15.64
N ASP A 265 15.16 11.31 14.97
CA ASP A 265 15.54 12.61 15.55
C ASP A 265 14.39 13.39 16.20
N GLY A 266 13.19 12.79 16.28
CA GLY A 266 11.98 13.39 16.84
C GLY A 266 11.24 14.32 15.90
N THR A 267 11.71 14.51 14.67
CA THR A 267 10.96 15.28 13.67
C THR A 267 9.81 14.48 13.09
N ILE A 268 8.78 15.18 12.65
CA ILE A 268 7.54 14.59 12.13
C ILE A 268 7.53 14.72 10.61
N VAL A 269 7.22 13.64 9.92
CA VAL A 269 7.00 13.62 8.47
C VAL A 269 5.57 13.22 8.21
N ALA A 270 4.86 13.99 7.41
CA ALA A 270 3.52 13.67 6.94
C ALA A 270 3.45 13.78 5.42
N ALA A 271 2.63 12.94 4.80
CA ALA A 271 2.52 12.88 3.35
C ALA A 271 1.09 12.57 2.89
N GLY A 272 0.85 12.90 1.62
CA GLY A 272 -0.46 12.69 1.01
C GLY A 272 -0.55 13.28 -0.39
N TYR A 273 -1.64 13.97 -0.66
CA TYR A 273 -1.86 14.65 -1.95
C TYR A 273 -2.60 15.98 -1.80
N THR A 274 -2.44 16.86 -2.80
CA THR A 274 -3.14 18.13 -2.90
C THR A 274 -3.72 18.35 -4.28
N SER A 275 -4.96 18.87 -4.35
CA SER A 275 -5.57 19.44 -5.57
C SER A 275 -5.60 20.97 -5.54
N ALA A 276 -5.18 21.59 -4.44
CA ALA A 276 -5.23 23.02 -4.23
C ALA A 276 -4.33 23.80 -5.22
N THR A 277 -4.84 24.91 -5.73
CA THR A 277 -4.11 25.86 -6.60
C THR A 277 -3.58 27.05 -5.82
N SER A 278 -4.03 27.21 -4.58
CA SER A 278 -3.52 28.21 -3.63
C SER A 278 -3.53 27.65 -2.19
N GLY A 279 -2.82 28.26 -1.27
CA GLY A 279 -2.75 27.85 0.12
C GLY A 279 -1.39 27.26 0.52
N ASP A 280 -1.41 26.39 1.54
CA ASP A 280 -0.18 25.91 2.17
C ASP A 280 0.59 24.90 1.32
N VAL A 281 -0.10 24.07 0.55
CA VAL A 281 0.49 23.06 -0.33
C VAL A 281 -0.18 23.12 -1.70
N VAL A 282 0.48 23.82 -2.61
CA VAL A 282 -0.03 24.06 -3.97
C VAL A 282 0.39 22.94 -4.90
N LYS A 283 -0.55 22.41 -5.68
CA LYS A 283 -0.27 21.37 -6.67
C LYS A 283 0.66 21.87 -7.78
N LYS A 284 1.49 20.95 -8.29
CA LYS A 284 2.37 21.16 -9.46
C LYS A 284 1.93 20.33 -10.67
N ALA A 285 0.67 19.95 -10.70
CA ALA A 285 0.05 19.09 -11.71
C ALA A 285 -1.31 19.62 -12.11
N SER A 286 -1.87 19.08 -13.19
CA SER A 286 -3.21 19.46 -13.65
C SER A 286 -4.32 19.05 -12.67
N ILE A 287 -4.17 17.91 -11.98
CA ILE A 287 -5.19 17.37 -11.06
C ILE A 287 -4.67 17.34 -9.64
N ASN A 288 -3.86 16.35 -9.26
CA ASN A 288 -3.32 16.20 -7.91
C ASN A 288 -1.82 16.05 -7.94
N SER A 289 -1.15 16.53 -6.91
CA SER A 289 0.27 16.29 -6.66
C SER A 289 0.47 15.62 -5.32
N ALA A 290 1.28 14.58 -5.28
CA ALA A 290 1.78 14.04 -4.01
C ALA A 290 2.63 15.09 -3.29
N PHE A 291 2.63 15.08 -1.97
CA PHE A 291 3.50 15.92 -1.18
C PHE A 291 4.03 15.22 0.07
N VAL A 292 5.14 15.73 0.55
CA VAL A 292 5.74 15.41 1.86
C VAL A 292 5.98 16.73 2.59
N ILE A 293 5.65 16.79 3.86
CA ILE A 293 6.02 17.89 4.76
C ILE A 293 6.83 17.34 5.92
N ARG A 294 7.74 18.16 6.46
CA ARG A 294 8.49 17.85 7.66
C ARG A 294 8.35 18.97 8.67
N LEU A 295 8.07 18.58 9.91
CA LEU A 295 7.94 19.48 11.06
C LEU A 295 8.99 19.10 12.12
N LYS A 296 9.35 20.05 12.98
CA LYS A 296 10.04 19.75 14.24
C LYS A 296 9.09 19.06 15.21
N ALA A 297 9.63 18.50 16.29
CA ALA A 297 8.85 17.88 17.37
C ALA A 297 7.82 18.83 18.02
N ASP A 298 8.09 20.13 18.00
CA ASP A 298 7.22 21.18 18.53
C ASP A 298 6.14 21.65 17.53
N GLY A 299 6.01 20.99 16.36
CA GLY A 299 5.07 21.35 15.31
C GLY A 299 5.55 22.49 14.39
N THR A 300 6.76 23.03 14.59
CA THR A 300 7.31 24.08 13.73
C THR A 300 7.64 23.51 12.34
N PHE A 301 7.18 24.19 11.29
CA PHE A 301 7.46 23.82 9.91
C PHE A 301 8.96 23.87 9.60
N MET A 302 9.46 22.85 8.90
CA MET A 302 10.84 22.79 8.42
C MET A 302 10.91 22.93 6.90
N TRP A 303 10.29 22.00 6.17
CA TRP A 303 10.24 22.00 4.70
C TRP A 303 9.06 21.20 4.17
N LYS A 304 8.74 21.45 2.91
CA LYS A 304 7.78 20.65 2.13
C LYS A 304 8.36 20.35 0.76
N TYR A 305 7.98 19.21 0.23
CA TYR A 305 8.25 18.83 -1.16
C TYR A 305 6.94 18.44 -1.84
N VAL A 306 6.67 19.02 -3.00
CA VAL A 306 5.49 18.72 -3.82
C VAL A 306 5.99 18.12 -5.12
N PHE A 307 5.57 16.90 -5.41
CA PHE A 307 6.00 16.16 -6.59
C PHE A 307 5.39 16.77 -7.84
N PRO A 308 6.21 17.10 -8.86
CA PRO A 308 5.69 17.54 -10.14
C PRO A 308 5.06 16.37 -10.88
N SER A 309 3.96 16.62 -11.61
CA SER A 309 3.30 15.66 -12.49
C SER A 309 2.97 16.31 -13.82
N ASP A 310 3.13 15.54 -14.89
CA ASP A 310 2.72 15.92 -16.27
C ASP A 310 1.37 15.32 -16.67
N SER A 311 0.73 14.58 -15.75
CA SER A 311 -0.55 13.92 -16.03
C SER A 311 -1.72 14.89 -16.06
N SER A 312 -2.57 14.74 -17.06
CA SER A 312 -3.85 15.45 -17.20
C SER A 312 -5.06 14.65 -16.73
N SER A 313 -4.91 13.38 -16.33
CA SER A 313 -6.03 12.47 -16.08
C SER A 313 -6.18 12.00 -14.64
N THR A 314 -5.09 11.74 -13.93
CA THR A 314 -5.05 11.41 -12.50
C THR A 314 -3.73 11.92 -11.91
N GLY A 315 -3.68 12.15 -10.60
CA GLY A 315 -2.47 12.69 -9.95
C GLY A 315 -1.65 11.63 -9.24
N GLU A 316 -0.56 12.10 -8.64
CA GLU A 316 0.29 11.34 -7.73
C GLU A 316 -0.28 11.40 -6.31
N TYR A 317 -0.13 10.28 -5.60
CA TYR A 317 -0.57 10.12 -4.21
C TYR A 317 0.50 9.36 -3.44
N ILE A 318 0.89 9.86 -2.28
CA ILE A 318 1.55 9.05 -1.26
C ILE A 318 0.45 8.50 -0.36
N SER A 319 0.43 7.18 -0.21
CA SER A 319 -0.57 6.48 0.60
C SER A 319 -0.02 6.12 1.96
N SER A 320 1.29 5.83 2.07
CA SER A 320 1.89 5.37 3.31
C SER A 320 3.36 5.77 3.45
N LEU A 321 3.80 5.92 4.69
CA LEU A 321 5.14 6.23 5.14
C LEU A 321 5.62 5.16 6.13
N ALA A 322 6.92 4.92 6.21
CA ALA A 322 7.51 4.19 7.33
C ALA A 322 8.91 4.71 7.65
N ALA A 323 9.17 4.96 8.93
CA ALA A 323 10.48 5.38 9.39
C ALA A 323 11.50 4.24 9.26
N THR A 324 12.75 4.56 8.93
CA THR A 324 13.81 3.56 8.77
C THR A 324 14.88 3.70 9.85
N PRO A 325 15.57 2.61 10.23
CA PRO A 325 16.55 2.61 11.32
C PRO A 325 17.73 3.56 11.11
N ASP A 326 18.04 3.91 9.85
CA ASP A 326 19.09 4.87 9.48
C ASP A 326 18.70 6.34 9.73
N GLY A 327 17.49 6.58 10.22
CA GLY A 327 16.95 7.91 10.53
C GLY A 327 16.23 8.58 9.37
N GLY A 328 16.15 7.93 8.21
CA GLY A 328 15.34 8.35 7.07
C GLY A 328 13.95 7.70 7.08
N PHE A 329 13.31 7.65 5.92
CA PHE A 329 11.98 7.04 5.77
C PHE A 329 11.77 6.51 4.35
N VAL A 330 10.78 5.65 4.19
CA VAL A 330 10.22 5.25 2.89
C VAL A 330 8.83 5.85 2.72
N ALA A 331 8.50 6.20 1.48
CA ALA A 331 7.17 6.68 1.08
C ALA A 331 6.69 5.85 -0.10
N GLY A 332 5.46 5.38 -0.03
CA GLY A 332 4.85 4.56 -1.08
C GLY A 332 3.50 5.09 -1.52
N GLY A 333 3.14 4.80 -2.76
CA GLY A 333 1.88 5.27 -3.32
C GLY A 333 1.70 4.91 -4.78
N LYS A 334 0.99 5.77 -5.50
CA LYS A 334 0.72 5.62 -6.94
C LYS A 334 1.04 6.88 -7.71
N ALA A 335 1.47 6.71 -8.97
CA ALA A 335 1.69 7.77 -9.93
C ALA A 335 1.21 7.36 -11.31
N ILE A 336 0.81 8.35 -12.11
CA ILE A 336 0.52 8.15 -13.54
C ILE A 336 1.53 8.89 -14.43
N SER A 337 2.26 9.84 -13.86
CA SER A 337 3.29 10.62 -14.56
C SER A 337 4.32 9.73 -15.26
N GLU A 338 4.82 10.20 -16.38
CA GLU A 338 5.91 9.58 -17.15
C GLU A 338 7.17 10.45 -17.17
N SER A 339 7.14 11.60 -16.49
CA SER A 339 8.25 12.55 -16.39
C SER A 339 8.85 12.61 -14.98
N GLY A 340 9.92 13.36 -14.82
CA GLY A 340 10.57 13.58 -13.54
C GLY A 340 11.02 12.28 -12.88
N PHE A 341 10.54 12.00 -11.68
CA PHE A 341 10.89 10.78 -10.95
C PHE A 341 10.38 9.49 -11.58
N PHE A 342 9.48 9.57 -12.54
CA PHE A 342 8.85 8.45 -13.25
C PHE A 342 9.30 8.33 -14.70
N THR A 343 10.33 9.10 -15.12
CA THR A 343 10.92 9.02 -16.47
C THR A 343 11.40 7.60 -16.78
N GLY A 344 11.13 7.15 -18.00
CA GLY A 344 11.51 5.80 -18.46
C GLY A 344 10.57 4.70 -18.01
N THR A 345 9.47 5.03 -17.33
CA THR A 345 8.44 4.06 -16.97
C THR A 345 7.50 3.79 -18.14
N GLN A 346 6.89 2.61 -18.15
CA GLN A 346 6.02 2.17 -19.26
C GLN A 346 4.74 2.99 -19.33
N LYS A 347 4.23 3.23 -20.53
CA LYS A 347 2.95 3.93 -20.79
C LYS A 347 1.76 3.07 -20.34
N GLY A 348 0.79 3.72 -19.70
CA GLY A 348 -0.50 3.15 -19.31
C GLY A 348 -0.60 2.77 -17.84
N GLY A 349 -1.82 2.82 -17.30
CA GLY A 349 -2.14 2.50 -15.91
C GLY A 349 -1.50 3.41 -14.86
N THR A 350 -1.88 3.28 -13.60
CA THR A 350 -1.13 3.87 -12.50
C THR A 350 0.01 2.93 -12.08
N LYS A 351 1.15 3.49 -11.73
CA LYS A 351 2.35 2.79 -11.28
C LYS A 351 2.42 2.85 -9.77
N ALA A 352 2.68 1.72 -9.12
CA ALA A 352 3.01 1.71 -7.71
C ALA A 352 4.48 2.12 -7.54
N PHE A 353 4.79 2.92 -6.53
CA PHE A 353 6.16 3.32 -6.26
C PHE A 353 6.51 3.24 -4.77
N ILE A 354 7.79 3.04 -4.48
CA ILE A 354 8.40 3.20 -3.16
C ILE A 354 9.67 4.02 -3.32
N PHE A 355 9.75 5.14 -2.60
CA PHE A 355 10.93 6.01 -2.55
C PHE A 355 11.56 5.97 -1.17
N LYS A 356 12.87 5.81 -1.09
CA LYS A 356 13.63 5.89 0.15
C LYS A 356 14.25 7.27 0.28
N PHE A 357 13.99 7.92 1.41
CA PHE A 357 14.58 9.21 1.78
C PHE A 357 15.61 9.01 2.90
N ASP A 358 16.71 9.77 2.86
CA ASP A 358 17.63 9.85 3.97
C ASP A 358 17.10 10.76 5.11
N LYS A 359 17.85 10.86 6.17
CA LYS A 359 17.52 11.72 7.33
C LYS A 359 17.39 13.22 6.99
N ASN A 360 17.93 13.68 5.87
CA ASN A 360 17.87 15.06 5.41
C ASN A 360 16.71 15.32 4.44
N GLY A 361 16.00 14.27 4.01
CA GLY A 361 14.92 14.35 3.04
C GLY A 361 15.35 14.17 1.57
N ASN A 362 16.59 13.75 1.31
CA ASN A 362 17.06 13.45 -0.05
C ASN A 362 16.64 12.04 -0.45
N ILE A 363 16.24 11.85 -1.69
CA ILE A 363 15.90 10.53 -2.24
C ILE A 363 17.19 9.73 -2.45
N LYS A 364 17.30 8.56 -1.81
CA LYS A 364 18.44 7.64 -1.93
C LYS A 364 18.23 6.59 -3.02
N TRP A 365 17.02 6.08 -3.14
CA TRP A 365 16.65 5.16 -4.21
C TRP A 365 15.15 5.21 -4.49
N ARG A 366 14.80 4.74 -5.68
CA ARG A 366 13.43 4.67 -6.19
C ARG A 366 13.15 3.25 -6.66
N LYS A 367 12.01 2.72 -6.30
CA LYS A 367 11.43 1.50 -6.86
C LYS A 367 10.08 1.86 -7.47
N VAL A 368 9.93 1.62 -8.76
CA VAL A 368 8.65 1.71 -9.45
C VAL A 368 8.27 0.30 -9.88
N LEU A 369 7.05 -0.10 -9.62
CA LEU A 369 6.50 -1.39 -10.01
C LEU A 369 5.65 -1.18 -11.27
N HIS A 370 5.98 -1.94 -12.29
CA HIS A 370 5.40 -1.84 -13.63
C HIS A 370 4.31 -2.88 -13.84
N GLY A 371 3.27 -2.50 -14.57
CA GLY A 371 2.19 -3.36 -15.02
C GLY A 371 1.26 -2.58 -15.95
N SER A 372 0.57 -3.26 -16.85
CA SER A 372 -0.27 -2.64 -17.87
C SER A 372 -1.53 -1.95 -17.34
N LYS A 373 -1.90 -2.20 -16.08
CA LYS A 373 -3.09 -1.64 -15.42
C LYS A 373 -2.73 -0.87 -14.15
N SER A 374 -3.73 -0.51 -13.36
CA SER A 374 -3.55 0.28 -12.16
C SER A 374 -2.88 -0.49 -11.02
N ASN A 375 -1.88 0.13 -10.42
CA ASN A 375 -1.11 -0.37 -9.30
C ASN A 375 -0.93 0.72 -8.23
N ASN A 376 -0.94 0.37 -6.96
CA ASN A 376 -0.80 1.30 -5.84
C ASN A 376 -0.19 0.61 -4.62
N ILE A 377 0.81 1.22 -3.98
CA ILE A 377 1.21 0.85 -2.63
C ILE A 377 0.15 1.37 -1.66
N SER A 378 -0.43 0.51 -0.83
CA SER A 378 -1.45 0.90 0.14
C SER A 378 -0.92 1.03 1.57
N ALA A 379 0.04 0.19 1.97
CA ALA A 379 0.68 0.29 3.29
C ALA A 379 2.16 -0.08 3.23
N LEU A 380 2.94 0.47 4.15
CA LEU A 380 4.37 0.22 4.36
C LEU A 380 4.65 -0.09 5.82
N ALA A 381 5.56 -1.04 6.06
CA ALA A 381 6.15 -1.28 7.37
C ALA A 381 7.63 -1.60 7.23
N VAL A 382 8.45 -1.21 8.21
CA VAL A 382 9.90 -1.42 8.18
C VAL A 382 10.32 -2.19 9.42
N THR A 383 11.11 -3.24 9.23
CA THR A 383 11.67 -4.04 10.31
C THR A 383 12.81 -3.30 11.02
N SER A 384 13.20 -3.78 12.20
CA SER A 384 14.37 -3.27 12.93
C SER A 384 15.68 -3.34 12.15
N ASP A 385 15.81 -4.30 11.20
CA ASP A 385 16.98 -4.46 10.33
C ASP A 385 16.94 -3.56 9.08
N GLY A 386 15.79 -2.90 8.84
CA GLY A 386 15.57 -2.00 7.73
C GLY A 386 14.96 -2.64 6.48
N ASP A 387 14.56 -3.92 6.54
CA ASP A 387 13.76 -4.54 5.48
C ASP A 387 12.36 -3.91 5.44
N ILE A 388 11.79 -3.85 4.25
CA ILE A 388 10.54 -3.13 3.98
C ILE A 388 9.47 -4.13 3.56
N TYR A 389 8.36 -4.11 4.25
CA TYR A 389 7.12 -4.74 3.82
C TYR A 389 6.22 -3.70 3.16
N ALA A 390 5.56 -4.10 2.07
CA ALA A 390 4.61 -3.24 1.37
C ALA A 390 3.41 -4.06 0.89
N THR A 391 2.21 -3.55 1.08
CA THR A 391 1.03 -4.06 0.38
C THR A 391 0.84 -3.26 -0.91
N CYS A 392 0.66 -3.97 -2.02
CA CYS A 392 0.43 -3.39 -3.33
C CYS A 392 -0.89 -3.88 -3.90
N VAL A 393 -1.84 -2.97 -4.05
CA VAL A 393 -3.09 -3.24 -4.78
C VAL A 393 -2.80 -3.15 -6.26
N THR A 394 -3.09 -4.22 -7.01
CA THR A 394 -2.79 -4.31 -8.45
C THR A 394 -3.97 -4.86 -9.24
N MET A 395 -4.16 -4.34 -10.44
CA MET A 395 -5.02 -4.90 -11.49
C MET A 395 -4.20 -5.54 -12.61
N SER A 396 -2.87 -5.50 -12.52
CA SER A 396 -1.94 -6.03 -13.52
C SER A 396 -1.61 -7.51 -13.27
N SER A 397 -1.42 -8.26 -14.35
CA SER A 397 -0.96 -9.67 -14.33
C SER A 397 0.28 -9.87 -15.21
N ASP A 398 0.93 -8.79 -15.57
CA ASP A 398 2.08 -8.73 -16.46
C ASP A 398 3.24 -7.97 -15.79
N GLU A 399 4.36 -7.87 -16.45
CA GLU A 399 5.57 -7.19 -15.98
C GLU A 399 5.98 -7.65 -14.57
N ASP A 400 6.09 -6.73 -13.60
CA ASP A 400 6.44 -7.04 -12.22
C ASP A 400 5.38 -7.89 -11.49
N PHE A 401 4.15 -7.94 -12.04
CA PHE A 401 3.02 -8.71 -11.54
C PHE A 401 2.76 -10.00 -12.34
N SER A 402 3.71 -10.42 -13.20
CA SER A 402 3.60 -11.65 -13.96
C SER A 402 3.47 -12.87 -13.03
N GLY A 403 2.52 -13.75 -13.34
CA GLY A 403 2.21 -14.92 -12.50
C GLY A 403 1.06 -14.72 -11.51
N ILE A 404 0.56 -13.50 -11.34
CA ILE A 404 -0.69 -13.26 -10.61
C ILE A 404 -1.85 -13.77 -11.46
N ARG A 405 -2.57 -14.77 -10.95
CA ARG A 405 -3.76 -15.28 -11.61
C ARG A 405 -4.99 -14.55 -11.09
N PHE A 406 -5.55 -13.68 -11.93
CA PHE A 406 -6.86 -13.10 -11.66
C PHE A 406 -7.96 -14.16 -11.80
N ASN A 407 -8.87 -14.22 -10.85
CA ASN A 407 -10.16 -14.89 -11.09
C ASN A 407 -10.88 -14.14 -12.24
N LYS A 408 -11.76 -14.85 -12.98
CA LYS A 408 -12.49 -14.34 -14.16
C LYS A 408 -13.21 -13.00 -13.98
N ILE A 409 -13.31 -12.50 -12.75
CA ILE A 409 -13.79 -11.16 -12.40
C ILE A 409 -12.54 -10.26 -12.36
N GLN A 410 -12.50 -9.25 -13.20
CA GLN A 410 -11.40 -8.26 -13.29
C GLN A 410 -11.39 -7.35 -12.04
N ALA A 411 -11.11 -7.91 -10.89
CA ALA A 411 -11.04 -7.19 -9.63
C ALA A 411 -9.57 -6.89 -9.26
N ALA A 412 -9.35 -5.84 -8.49
CA ALA A 412 -8.06 -5.55 -7.92
C ALA A 412 -7.65 -6.66 -6.94
N ASN A 413 -6.37 -6.97 -6.92
CA ASN A 413 -5.77 -7.92 -5.99
C ASN A 413 -4.71 -7.23 -5.15
N THR A 414 -4.41 -7.77 -3.99
CA THR A 414 -3.32 -7.27 -3.16
C THR A 414 -2.15 -8.25 -3.17
N VAL A 415 -0.95 -7.72 -3.30
CA VAL A 415 0.32 -8.43 -3.20
C VAL A 415 1.07 -7.91 -2.00
N LEU A 416 1.56 -8.79 -1.14
CA LEU A 416 2.51 -8.46 -0.09
C LEU A 416 3.92 -8.60 -0.65
N LEU A 417 4.71 -7.54 -0.55
CA LEU A 417 6.08 -7.46 -1.01
C LEU A 417 7.02 -7.39 0.19
N LYS A 418 8.13 -8.10 0.14
CA LYS A 418 9.27 -7.86 1.01
C LYS A 418 10.45 -7.38 0.19
N LEU A 419 10.97 -6.20 0.54
CA LEU A 419 12.18 -5.64 -0.04
C LEU A 419 13.24 -5.56 1.06
N ASN A 420 14.50 -5.76 0.70
CA ASN A 420 15.59 -5.45 1.60
C ASN A 420 15.80 -3.92 1.72
N LYS A 421 16.61 -3.48 2.65
CA LYS A 421 16.91 -2.06 2.90
C LYS A 421 17.51 -1.29 1.71
N LYS A 422 18.01 -2.01 0.67
CA LYS A 422 18.48 -1.41 -0.58
C LYS A 422 17.39 -1.27 -1.65
N GLY A 423 16.15 -1.68 -1.35
CA GLY A 423 15.03 -1.63 -2.28
C GLY A 423 14.93 -2.81 -3.25
N ASN A 424 15.77 -3.84 -3.10
CA ASN A 424 15.68 -5.06 -3.89
C ASN A 424 14.56 -5.94 -3.35
N LEU A 425 13.75 -6.49 -4.24
CA LEU A 425 12.67 -7.40 -3.88
C LEU A 425 13.26 -8.77 -3.47
N ASP A 426 12.95 -9.19 -2.24
CA ASP A 426 13.32 -10.51 -1.73
C ASP A 426 12.28 -11.56 -2.13
N TRP A 427 11.00 -11.24 -1.91
CA TRP A 427 9.87 -12.10 -2.28
C TRP A 427 8.57 -11.29 -2.40
N ALA A 428 7.59 -11.89 -3.05
CA ALA A 428 6.24 -11.34 -3.17
C ALA A 428 5.22 -12.47 -3.01
N GLU A 429 4.16 -12.21 -2.25
CA GLU A 429 3.07 -13.14 -1.98
C GLU A 429 1.73 -12.51 -2.37
N TYR A 430 0.93 -13.28 -3.09
CA TYR A 430 -0.41 -12.88 -3.47
C TYR A 430 -1.37 -13.11 -2.31
N LEU A 431 -1.96 -12.04 -1.79
CA LEU A 431 -3.00 -12.10 -0.77
C LEU A 431 -4.33 -12.41 -1.45
N GLN A 432 -4.77 -13.66 -1.36
CA GLN A 432 -5.98 -14.11 -2.05
C GLN A 432 -7.22 -13.39 -1.53
N GLY A 433 -8.05 -12.93 -2.46
CA GLY A 433 -9.41 -12.46 -2.24
C GLY A 433 -10.19 -12.63 -3.54
N SER A 434 -11.48 -12.84 -3.49
CA SER A 434 -12.32 -12.86 -4.68
C SER A 434 -13.09 -11.56 -4.74
N GLY A 435 -12.57 -10.57 -5.40
CA GLY A 435 -13.19 -9.27 -5.51
C GLY A 435 -12.34 -8.16 -4.88
N LEU A 436 -12.94 -7.07 -4.45
CA LEU A 436 -12.28 -5.94 -3.81
C LEU A 436 -11.77 -6.34 -2.42
N SER A 437 -10.54 -6.86 -2.33
CA SER A 437 -9.86 -7.09 -1.07
C SER A 437 -8.82 -5.99 -0.88
N GLU A 438 -8.98 -5.21 0.18
CA GLU A 438 -8.13 -4.08 0.52
C GLU A 438 -7.37 -4.42 1.81
N TYR A 439 -6.04 -4.43 1.74
CA TYR A 439 -5.17 -4.66 2.87
C TYR A 439 -4.36 -3.39 3.12
N ASN A 440 -4.86 -2.57 4.05
CA ASN A 440 -4.30 -1.25 4.36
C ASN A 440 -3.58 -1.22 5.71
N ALA A 441 -3.80 -2.22 6.56
CA ALA A 441 -3.14 -2.34 7.85
C ALA A 441 -1.91 -3.26 7.74
N LEU A 442 -0.75 -2.79 8.15
CA LEU A 442 0.52 -3.53 8.04
C LEU A 442 1.46 -3.13 9.17
N ALA A 443 1.96 -4.11 9.92
CA ALA A 443 2.98 -3.90 10.92
C ALA A 443 4.11 -4.93 10.79
N ALA A 444 5.36 -4.48 10.92
CA ALA A 444 6.51 -5.36 11.03
C ALA A 444 6.58 -5.95 12.44
N THR A 445 7.07 -7.18 12.57
CA THR A 445 7.19 -7.89 13.84
C THR A 445 8.64 -8.09 14.22
N ASP A 446 8.90 -8.27 15.53
CA ASP A 446 10.26 -8.35 16.09
C ASP A 446 11.10 -9.52 15.57
N ASP A 447 10.46 -10.59 15.07
CA ASP A 447 11.12 -11.74 14.44
C ASP A 447 11.46 -11.51 12.95
N GLY A 448 11.32 -10.27 12.48
CA GLY A 448 11.59 -9.87 11.10
C GLY A 448 10.49 -10.24 10.10
N GLY A 449 9.34 -10.72 10.57
CA GLY A 449 8.15 -10.96 9.77
C GLY A 449 7.20 -9.76 9.73
N CYS A 450 5.91 -10.00 9.40
CA CYS A 450 4.89 -8.95 9.41
C CYS A 450 3.50 -9.52 9.70
N VAL A 451 2.61 -8.66 10.16
CA VAL A 451 1.18 -8.92 10.22
C VAL A 451 0.47 -7.94 9.29
N VAL A 452 -0.45 -8.44 8.48
CA VAL A 452 -1.22 -7.66 7.51
C VAL A 452 -2.70 -7.87 7.73
N GLY A 453 -3.45 -6.77 7.73
CA GLY A 453 -4.90 -6.77 7.94
C GLY A 453 -5.62 -5.97 6.86
N GLY A 454 -6.88 -6.30 6.65
CA GLY A 454 -7.71 -5.61 5.68
C GLY A 454 -9.11 -6.17 5.59
N THR A 455 -9.78 -5.84 4.51
CA THR A 455 -11.15 -6.29 4.24
C THR A 455 -11.15 -7.34 3.15
N PHE A 456 -11.86 -8.41 3.38
CA PHE A 456 -11.98 -9.55 2.49
C PHE A 456 -13.41 -9.67 1.98
N THR A 457 -13.57 -9.70 0.66
CA THR A 457 -14.88 -9.90 0.02
C THR A 457 -14.87 -11.19 -0.78
N ILE A 458 -15.85 -12.05 -0.57
CA ILE A 458 -15.99 -13.29 -1.31
C ILE A 458 -17.17 -13.20 -2.27
N TYR A 459 -16.91 -13.61 -3.52
CA TYR A 459 -17.95 -13.98 -4.46
C TYR A 459 -18.03 -15.51 -4.59
N LYS A 460 -19.23 -16.03 -4.76
CA LYS A 460 -19.47 -17.44 -5.04
C LYS A 460 -18.65 -17.86 -6.27
N ARG A 461 -17.74 -18.79 -6.11
CA ARG A 461 -17.02 -19.37 -7.25
C ARG A 461 -17.97 -20.17 -8.12
N ALA A 462 -17.68 -20.23 -9.42
CA ALA A 462 -18.45 -20.99 -10.40
C ALA A 462 -18.49 -22.51 -10.11
N ASP A 463 -17.54 -23.03 -9.32
CA ASP A 463 -17.45 -24.43 -8.87
C ASP A 463 -18.25 -24.72 -7.59
N GLY A 464 -18.94 -23.73 -7.03
CA GLY A 464 -19.77 -23.89 -5.83
C GLY A 464 -19.01 -23.98 -4.51
N ILE A 465 -17.68 -23.87 -4.52
CA ILE A 465 -16.87 -23.88 -3.30
C ILE A 465 -16.89 -22.49 -2.69
N TYR A 466 -17.41 -22.39 -1.47
CA TYR A 466 -17.34 -21.18 -0.65
C TYR A 466 -16.05 -21.19 0.14
N THR A 467 -15.25 -20.14 0.08
CA THR A 467 -14.25 -19.87 1.08
C THR A 467 -14.94 -19.21 2.28
N MET A 468 -14.53 -19.56 3.47
CA MET A 468 -15.22 -19.18 4.71
C MET A 468 -15.32 -17.65 4.83
N ASN A 469 -16.54 -17.17 4.85
CA ASN A 469 -16.93 -15.81 5.19
C ASN A 469 -18.08 -15.92 6.18
N TYR A 470 -18.10 -15.12 7.23
CA TYR A 470 -19.21 -15.13 8.17
C TYR A 470 -20.41 -14.34 7.64
N GLY A 471 -20.17 -13.33 6.77
CA GLY A 471 -21.17 -12.38 6.32
C GLY A 471 -21.01 -11.91 4.87
N LYS A 472 -21.11 -10.61 4.67
CA LYS A 472 -21.01 -9.97 3.35
C LYS A 472 -19.58 -9.58 3.02
N ARG A 473 -18.91 -8.88 3.93
CA ARG A 473 -17.51 -8.48 3.90
C ARG A 473 -16.97 -8.68 5.30
N ASP A 474 -15.82 -9.31 5.45
CA ASP A 474 -15.18 -9.52 6.74
C ASP A 474 -13.79 -8.94 6.78
N GLY A 475 -13.35 -8.58 7.98
CA GLY A 475 -11.96 -8.33 8.26
C GLY A 475 -11.13 -9.60 8.11
N TYR A 476 -9.90 -9.48 7.65
CA TYR A 476 -8.98 -10.60 7.53
C TYR A 476 -7.58 -10.19 7.96
N VAL A 477 -6.95 -11.02 8.78
CA VAL A 477 -5.59 -10.80 9.28
C VAL A 477 -4.73 -12.01 8.96
N LEU A 478 -3.53 -11.78 8.45
CA LEU A 478 -2.51 -12.80 8.18
C LEU A 478 -1.20 -12.42 8.87
N ARG A 479 -0.55 -13.41 9.44
CA ARG A 479 0.78 -13.31 10.02
C ARG A 479 1.78 -14.05 9.16
N TYR A 480 2.82 -13.37 8.70
CA TYR A 480 3.92 -13.93 7.91
C TYR A 480 5.22 -13.91 8.69
N ASN A 481 6.02 -14.97 8.61
CA ASN A 481 7.40 -14.93 9.05
C ASN A 481 8.30 -14.20 8.03
N SER A 482 9.58 -13.99 8.36
CA SER A 482 10.54 -13.29 7.50
C SER A 482 10.79 -13.97 6.14
N LYS A 483 10.41 -15.25 6.00
CA LYS A 483 10.56 -16.05 4.77
C LYS A 483 9.34 -16.02 3.86
N GLY A 484 8.29 -15.26 4.21
CA GLY A 484 7.04 -15.20 3.47
C GLY A 484 6.09 -16.37 3.71
N GLN A 485 6.28 -17.15 4.76
CA GLN A 485 5.40 -18.26 5.11
C GLN A 485 4.31 -17.78 6.08
N VAL A 486 3.07 -18.20 5.86
CA VAL A 486 1.94 -17.87 6.73
C VAL A 486 2.09 -18.63 8.06
N CYS A 487 2.19 -17.89 9.15
CA CYS A 487 2.18 -18.45 10.51
C CYS A 487 0.76 -18.80 10.94
N TRP A 488 -0.15 -17.88 10.74
CA TRP A 488 -1.59 -18.04 10.96
C TRP A 488 -2.39 -17.04 10.13
N SER A 489 -3.67 -17.31 9.99
CA SER A 489 -4.63 -16.40 9.38
C SER A 489 -5.95 -16.44 10.14
N ARG A 490 -6.69 -15.32 10.12
CA ARG A 490 -7.95 -15.19 10.83
C ARG A 490 -8.91 -14.29 10.09
N LEU A 491 -10.19 -14.72 10.00
CA LEU A 491 -11.32 -13.85 9.72
C LEU A 491 -11.72 -13.11 11.00
N ILE A 492 -12.14 -11.87 10.85
CA ILE A 492 -12.69 -11.02 11.91
C ILE A 492 -14.01 -10.47 11.40
N GLY A 493 -15.10 -10.84 12.05
CA GLY A 493 -16.40 -10.38 11.60
C GLY A 493 -17.56 -11.16 12.16
N GLY A 494 -18.68 -11.09 11.44
CA GLY A 494 -19.92 -11.77 11.73
C GLY A 494 -20.87 -11.75 10.52
N ALA A 495 -22.18 -11.72 10.76
CA ALA A 495 -23.17 -11.89 9.70
C ALA A 495 -23.28 -10.71 8.72
N ASP A 496 -22.68 -9.56 9.00
CA ASP A 496 -22.79 -8.34 8.18
C ASP A 496 -21.41 -7.85 7.70
N ASN A 497 -21.27 -6.56 7.37
CA ASN A 497 -20.00 -6.01 6.88
C ASN A 497 -19.06 -5.68 8.04
N ASP A 498 -17.83 -6.13 7.93
CA ASP A 498 -16.77 -5.90 8.87
C ASP A 498 -15.47 -5.56 8.14
N SER A 499 -14.59 -4.79 8.76
CA SER A 499 -13.33 -4.37 8.17
C SER A 499 -12.24 -4.22 9.21
N VAL A 500 -11.00 -4.54 8.85
CA VAL A 500 -9.80 -4.16 9.62
C VAL A 500 -9.24 -2.90 9.01
N MET A 501 -9.02 -1.87 9.85
CA MET A 501 -8.50 -0.56 9.44
C MET A 501 -7.06 -0.34 9.91
N GLY A 502 -6.71 -0.78 11.13
CA GLY A 502 -5.38 -0.63 11.71
C GLY A 502 -4.96 -1.87 12.48
N ILE A 503 -3.65 -2.09 12.56
CA ILE A 503 -3.03 -3.18 13.32
C ILE A 503 -1.67 -2.77 13.86
N VAL A 504 -1.40 -3.07 15.13
CA VAL A 504 -0.10 -2.86 15.75
C VAL A 504 0.32 -4.08 16.56
N CYS A 505 1.64 -4.29 16.63
CA CYS A 505 2.24 -5.25 17.54
C CYS A 505 2.30 -4.65 18.95
N ILE A 506 1.83 -5.40 19.93
CA ILE A 506 1.90 -5.05 21.35
C ILE A 506 2.56 -6.17 22.13
N GLU A 507 2.92 -5.93 23.37
CA GLU A 507 3.45 -6.99 24.22
C GLU A 507 2.43 -8.13 24.36
N GLY A 508 2.82 -9.35 23.98
CA GLY A 508 1.97 -10.54 24.04
C GLY A 508 1.00 -10.73 22.86
N GLY A 509 1.12 -9.94 21.77
CA GLY A 509 0.29 -10.14 20.60
C GLY A 509 0.05 -8.89 19.75
N TYR A 510 -1.21 -8.64 19.43
CA TYR A 510 -1.61 -7.59 18.50
C TYR A 510 -2.86 -6.85 18.98
N ALA A 511 -2.94 -5.56 18.70
CA ALA A 511 -4.19 -4.81 18.72
C ALA A 511 -4.65 -4.55 17.29
N VAL A 512 -5.88 -4.95 16.99
CA VAL A 512 -6.54 -4.80 15.69
C VAL A 512 -7.74 -3.90 15.86
N VAL A 513 -7.87 -2.89 15.03
CA VAL A 513 -9.00 -1.97 15.05
C VAL A 513 -9.73 -1.94 13.72
N GLY A 514 -10.98 -1.58 13.75
CA GLY A 514 -11.78 -1.50 12.54
C GLY A 514 -13.22 -1.09 12.80
N GLN A 515 -14.06 -1.43 11.83
CA GLN A 515 -15.48 -1.11 11.82
C GLN A 515 -16.28 -2.38 11.59
N SER A 516 -17.45 -2.47 12.22
CA SER A 516 -18.30 -3.65 12.15
C SER A 516 -19.79 -3.28 12.20
N LYS A 517 -20.60 -3.99 11.41
CA LYS A 517 -22.07 -3.99 11.47
C LYS A 517 -22.63 -5.26 12.09
N SER A 518 -21.76 -6.16 12.52
CA SER A 518 -22.11 -7.48 13.01
C SER A 518 -22.40 -7.51 14.50
N ALA A 519 -23.33 -8.41 14.90
CA ALA A 519 -23.63 -8.74 16.30
C ALA A 519 -23.45 -10.25 16.58
N THR A 520 -22.78 -10.96 15.70
CA THR A 520 -22.54 -12.40 15.77
C THR A 520 -21.04 -12.68 15.76
N GLU A 521 -20.63 -13.92 15.97
CA GLU A 521 -19.25 -14.41 15.94
C GLU A 521 -18.30 -13.59 16.84
N ASP A 522 -17.31 -12.89 16.30
CA ASP A 522 -16.37 -12.06 17.06
C ASP A 522 -17.05 -10.92 17.84
N PHE A 523 -18.27 -10.59 17.46
CA PHE A 523 -19.09 -9.52 18.05
C PHE A 523 -20.35 -10.04 18.75
N GLN A 524 -20.41 -11.33 19.08
CA GLN A 524 -21.54 -11.92 19.78
C GLN A 524 -21.79 -11.26 21.13
N GLY A 525 -23.04 -10.90 21.39
CA GLY A 525 -23.47 -10.25 22.64
C GLY A 525 -23.34 -8.73 22.63
N TYR A 526 -22.78 -8.12 21.59
CA TYR A 526 -22.78 -6.68 21.40
C TYR A 526 -24.03 -6.23 20.65
N LYS A 527 -24.61 -5.12 21.07
CA LYS A 527 -25.70 -4.46 20.33
C LYS A 527 -25.08 -3.59 19.27
N VAL A 528 -25.55 -3.68 18.05
CA VAL A 528 -25.26 -2.71 17.00
C VAL A 528 -26.07 -1.47 17.27
N GLY A 529 -25.42 -0.34 17.56
CA GLY A 529 -26.06 0.98 17.59
C GLY A 529 -26.03 1.57 16.18
N GLY A 530 -27.00 2.34 15.76
CA GLY A 530 -26.97 3.11 14.52
C GLY A 530 -26.75 2.32 13.20
N GLY A 531 -25.64 1.73 12.98
CA GLY A 531 -25.29 1.02 11.74
C GLY A 531 -23.89 0.44 11.71
N GLU A 532 -22.87 1.27 11.76
CA GLU A 532 -21.47 0.84 11.75
C GLU A 532 -20.80 1.36 13.02
N ASP A 533 -20.18 0.45 13.79
CA ASP A 533 -19.51 0.77 15.04
C ASP A 533 -18.03 0.40 15.00
N GLY A 534 -17.21 1.19 15.70
CA GLY A 534 -15.81 0.89 15.89
C GLY A 534 -15.57 -0.31 16.80
N TYR A 535 -14.44 -0.98 16.65
CA TYR A 535 -13.99 -2.02 17.56
C TYR A 535 -12.49 -2.01 17.81
N ILE A 536 -12.08 -2.57 18.94
CA ILE A 536 -10.71 -2.97 19.24
C ILE A 536 -10.72 -4.45 19.59
N LEU A 537 -9.91 -5.23 18.88
CA LEU A 537 -9.74 -6.66 19.11
C LEU A 537 -8.30 -6.93 19.52
N TYR A 538 -8.11 -7.49 20.70
CA TYR A 538 -6.80 -7.94 21.16
C TYR A 538 -6.61 -9.40 20.77
N LEU A 539 -5.51 -9.70 20.08
CA LEU A 539 -5.11 -11.04 19.69
C LEU A 539 -3.81 -11.40 20.42
N ASN A 540 -3.67 -12.66 20.82
CA ASN A 540 -2.37 -13.18 21.23
C ASN A 540 -1.49 -13.47 20.00
N ASP A 541 -0.23 -13.90 20.22
CA ASP A 541 0.71 -14.22 19.15
C ASP A 541 0.23 -15.30 18.18
N GLU A 542 -0.66 -16.18 18.64
CA GLU A 542 -1.26 -17.23 17.81
C GLU A 542 -2.50 -16.75 17.02
N GLY A 543 -2.84 -15.47 17.10
CA GLY A 543 -4.02 -14.88 16.44
C GLY A 543 -5.35 -15.17 17.14
N LYS A 544 -5.35 -15.67 18.36
CA LYS A 544 -6.59 -15.92 19.14
C LYS A 544 -7.01 -14.67 19.88
N THR A 545 -8.31 -14.38 19.88
CA THR A 545 -8.89 -13.26 20.63
C THR A 545 -8.70 -13.46 22.14
N THR A 546 -8.19 -12.43 22.78
CA THR A 546 -8.07 -12.33 24.25
C THR A 546 -9.05 -11.33 24.83
N SER A 547 -9.37 -10.26 24.08
CA SER A 547 -10.35 -9.24 24.49
C SER A 547 -10.98 -8.58 23.26
N THR A 548 -12.25 -8.20 23.38
CA THR A 548 -12.99 -7.43 22.37
C THR A 548 -13.62 -6.22 23.03
N ILE A 549 -13.43 -5.05 22.46
CA ILE A 549 -14.09 -3.80 22.87
C ILE A 549 -14.89 -3.29 21.70
N ARG A 550 -16.17 -3.02 21.92
CA ARG A 550 -17.04 -2.33 20.96
C ARG A 550 -17.16 -0.87 21.36
N LEU A 551 -16.93 0.01 20.40
CA LEU A 551 -17.10 1.44 20.53
C LEU A 551 -18.39 1.81 19.82
N ASN A 552 -19.50 1.70 20.53
CA ASN A 552 -20.83 1.91 19.97
C ASN A 552 -21.51 3.12 20.57
N GLY A 553 -22.26 3.80 19.73
CA GLY A 553 -23.23 4.82 20.07
C GLY A 553 -24.58 4.52 19.42
N GLU A 554 -25.50 5.49 19.36
CA GLU A 554 -26.77 5.33 18.64
C GLU A 554 -26.67 5.67 17.14
N GLN A 555 -25.54 6.18 16.69
CA GLN A 555 -25.24 6.52 15.31
C GLN A 555 -23.99 5.77 14.83
N ASP A 556 -23.64 5.94 13.55
CA ASP A 556 -22.42 5.36 13.01
C ASP A 556 -21.18 5.93 13.71
N ASP A 557 -20.23 5.06 14.02
CA ASP A 557 -18.97 5.37 14.68
C ASP A 557 -17.83 4.54 14.05
N GLY A 558 -16.63 5.07 13.96
CA GLY A 558 -15.53 4.37 13.30
C GLY A 558 -14.20 4.54 14.00
N VAL A 559 -13.41 3.47 14.08
CA VAL A 559 -11.98 3.51 14.39
C VAL A 559 -11.22 3.37 13.08
N MET A 560 -10.32 4.31 12.83
CA MET A 560 -9.58 4.37 11.58
C MET A 560 -8.17 3.84 11.72
N ASP A 561 -7.53 4.06 12.87
CA ASP A 561 -6.17 3.60 13.09
C ASP A 561 -5.83 3.47 14.57
N VAL A 562 -4.67 2.81 14.88
CA VAL A 562 -4.18 2.50 16.21
C VAL A 562 -2.66 2.65 16.30
N ALA A 563 -2.17 3.21 17.39
CA ALA A 563 -0.75 3.36 17.70
C ALA A 563 -0.39 2.77 19.06
N VAL A 564 0.83 2.25 19.20
CA VAL A 564 1.42 1.89 20.49
C VAL A 564 2.13 3.11 21.07
N LEU A 565 1.91 3.38 22.35
CA LEU A 565 2.57 4.44 23.08
C LEU A 565 3.81 3.92 23.84
N GLY A 566 4.66 4.83 24.30
CA GLY A 566 5.93 4.50 24.93
C GLY A 566 5.83 3.64 26.20
N ASP A 567 4.67 3.59 26.85
CA ASP A 567 4.39 2.78 28.04
C ASP A 567 3.67 1.44 27.73
N GLY A 568 3.54 1.09 26.46
CA GLY A 568 2.86 -0.12 25.99
C GLY A 568 1.34 -0.01 25.91
N SER A 569 0.75 1.11 26.32
CA SER A 569 -0.66 1.40 26.06
C SER A 569 -0.90 1.67 24.58
N ILE A 570 -2.17 1.63 24.14
CA ILE A 570 -2.53 2.02 22.79
C ILE A 570 -3.34 3.30 22.78
N ALA A 571 -3.18 4.06 21.70
CA ALA A 571 -4.08 5.14 21.32
C ALA A 571 -4.77 4.80 20.01
N ILE A 572 -6.06 5.11 19.90
CA ILE A 572 -6.84 4.95 18.68
C ILE A 572 -7.33 6.31 18.20
N ALA A 573 -7.54 6.42 16.90
CA ALA A 573 -8.13 7.59 16.26
C ALA A 573 -9.30 7.21 15.36
N GLY A 574 -10.28 8.10 15.26
CA GLY A 574 -11.45 7.84 14.44
C GLY A 574 -12.43 9.00 14.39
N TRP A 575 -13.68 8.67 14.15
CA TRP A 575 -14.78 9.62 14.06
C TRP A 575 -16.03 9.04 14.69
N THR A 576 -16.89 9.91 15.21
CA THR A 576 -18.19 9.56 15.80
C THR A 576 -19.27 10.52 15.33
N LYS A 577 -20.47 10.01 15.17
CA LYS A 577 -21.72 10.80 15.05
C LYS A 577 -22.55 10.75 16.32
N SER A 578 -22.12 9.97 17.29
CA SER A 578 -22.80 9.72 18.56
C SER A 578 -22.36 10.70 19.63
N ASN A 579 -23.19 10.91 20.65
CA ASN A 579 -22.90 11.73 21.81
C ASN A 579 -23.27 11.05 23.15
N GLU A 580 -23.49 9.75 23.11
CA GLU A 580 -23.84 8.90 24.25
C GLU A 580 -23.04 7.60 24.24
N GLN A 581 -23.24 6.76 25.25
CA GLN A 581 -22.58 5.47 25.44
C GLN A 581 -21.03 5.60 25.41
N ALA A 582 -20.32 4.97 24.46
CA ALA A 582 -18.87 5.05 24.34
C ALA A 582 -18.38 6.48 24.02
N PHE A 583 -19.26 7.34 23.49
CA PHE A 583 -18.95 8.70 23.05
C PHE A 583 -19.62 9.79 23.91
N ASN A 584 -19.93 9.46 25.17
CA ASN A 584 -20.48 10.43 26.10
C ASN A 584 -19.55 11.65 26.23
N GLY A 585 -20.13 12.85 26.08
CA GLY A 585 -19.42 14.13 26.07
C GLY A 585 -18.95 14.59 24.68
N SER A 586 -19.18 13.80 23.63
CA SER A 586 -19.03 14.27 22.25
C SER A 586 -20.04 15.40 21.97
N LYS A 587 -19.61 16.35 21.15
CA LYS A 587 -20.49 17.41 20.62
C LYS A 587 -21.01 17.07 19.22
N ALA A 588 -20.82 15.83 18.78
CA ALA A 588 -21.37 15.35 17.52
C ALA A 588 -22.90 15.52 17.53
N ASN A 589 -23.41 16.28 16.59
CA ASN A 589 -24.86 16.49 16.39
C ASN A 589 -25.24 15.86 15.04
N LYS A 590 -25.10 14.52 14.95
CA LYS A 590 -25.26 13.74 13.71
C LYS A 590 -24.29 14.17 12.59
N GLN A 591 -23.24 14.92 12.94
CA GLN A 591 -22.09 15.24 12.09
C GLN A 591 -20.89 14.44 12.59
N TYR A 592 -19.91 14.27 11.74
CA TYR A 592 -18.68 13.58 12.12
C TYR A 592 -17.86 14.48 13.07
N MET A 593 -17.49 13.94 14.22
CA MET A 593 -16.59 14.55 15.19
C MET A 593 -15.35 13.66 15.32
N GLY A 594 -14.16 14.21 15.13
CA GLY A 594 -12.90 13.50 15.35
C GLY A 594 -12.72 13.14 16.82
N TYR A 595 -12.24 11.94 17.11
CA TYR A 595 -11.88 11.56 18.46
C TYR A 595 -10.57 10.76 18.52
N VAL A 596 -9.93 10.80 19.69
CA VAL A 596 -8.84 9.92 20.10
C VAL A 596 -9.16 9.31 21.45
N SER A 597 -8.81 8.04 21.65
CA SER A 597 -8.98 7.38 22.95
C SER A 597 -7.72 6.59 23.30
N ARG A 598 -7.39 6.55 24.59
CA ARG A 598 -6.28 5.78 25.12
C ARG A 598 -6.76 4.58 25.91
N TYR A 599 -6.15 3.44 25.66
CA TYR A 599 -6.43 2.18 26.35
C TYR A 599 -5.16 1.59 26.96
N THR A 600 -5.30 1.15 28.20
CA THR A 600 -4.29 0.36 28.91
C THR A 600 -4.76 -1.08 29.02
N ALA A 601 -3.83 -2.02 29.06
CA ALA A 601 -4.09 -3.43 29.27
C ALA A 601 -3.06 -4.01 30.25
N THR A 602 -3.46 -4.98 31.03
CA THR A 602 -2.53 -5.76 31.85
C THR A 602 -2.00 -6.92 31.02
N VAL A 603 -0.69 -7.10 31.00
CA VAL A 603 -0.02 -8.22 30.33
C VAL A 603 0.53 -9.14 31.41
N LYS A 604 -0.01 -10.38 31.50
CA LYS A 604 0.40 -11.40 32.51
C LYS A 604 1.14 -12.55 31.85
#